data_5c0b6548bd9acca4eba4a5f44419fec1
#
_entry.id   5c0b6548bd9acca4eba4a5f44419fec1
#
_cell.length_a   1.000
_cell.length_b   1.000
_cell.length_c   1.000
_cell.angle_alpha   90.00
_cell.angle_beta   90.00
_cell.angle_gamma   90.00
#
_symmetry.space_group_name_H-M   'P 1'
#
loop_
_entity.id
_entity.type
_entity.pdbx_description
1 polymer ?
#
loop_
_entity_poly.entity_id
_entity_poly.type
_entity_poly.pdbx_seq_one_letter_code
_entity_poly.pdbx_strand_id
1 'polypeptide(L)'
;MLNIQDLKDIRSSHRNNKVLYNLLSTVIGECEQISKDPSEEQIISVMQKMYKDNEATMKECPSSKIDIIFDLTEENKFLNIYLPKSLTDSELIKLIKDRMDEGEKMPDIMKFLTTNYKGRYDGKKAVQFIKDLSK
;
A
#
# COMPACT_ATOMS: atom_id res chain seq x y z
N MET A 1 -1.56 -5.69 16.17
CA MET A 1 -2.53 -4.97 15.34
C MET A 1 -2.26 -3.47 15.41
N LEU A 2 -2.12 -2.81 14.26
CA LEU A 2 -1.80 -1.39 14.22
C LEU A 2 -3.05 -0.55 14.52
N ASN A 3 -2.93 0.40 15.48
CA ASN A 3 -4.03 1.30 15.82
C ASN A 3 -3.53 2.74 15.95
N ILE A 4 -4.46 3.69 16.15
CA ILE A 4 -4.12 5.11 16.19
C ILE A 4 -3.15 5.45 17.33
N GLN A 5 -3.27 4.77 18.45
CA GLN A 5 -2.38 4.99 19.58
C GLN A 5 -0.95 4.54 19.26
N ASP A 6 -0.82 3.41 18.53
CA ASP A 6 0.49 2.95 18.07
C ASP A 6 1.16 4.01 17.19
N LEU A 7 0.40 4.63 16.29
CA LEU A 7 0.92 5.70 15.43
C LEU A 7 1.39 6.90 16.24
N LYS A 8 0.64 7.28 17.27
CA LYS A 8 1.02 8.38 18.15
C LYS A 8 2.28 8.07 18.91
N ASP A 9 2.44 6.84 19.38
CA ASP A 9 3.63 6.38 20.10
C ASP A 9 4.85 6.37 19.16
N ILE A 10 4.69 5.87 17.95
CA ILE A 10 5.74 5.86 16.93
C ILE A 10 6.16 7.29 16.60
N ARG A 11 5.18 8.19 16.41
CA ARG A 11 5.45 9.61 16.16
C ARG A 11 6.32 10.21 17.26
N SER A 12 5.99 9.94 18.51
CA SER A 12 6.74 10.43 19.66
C SER A 12 8.17 9.92 19.65
N SER A 13 8.39 8.69 19.18
CA SER A 13 9.73 8.09 19.07
C SER A 13 10.59 8.77 17.99
N HIS A 14 9.97 9.44 17.03
CA HIS A 14 10.66 10.03 15.89
C HIS A 14 10.71 11.57 15.94
N ARG A 15 10.65 12.15 17.13
CA ARG A 15 10.67 13.62 17.30
C ARG A 15 11.90 14.28 16.69
N ASN A 16 13.02 13.58 16.65
CA ASN A 16 14.26 14.08 16.08
C ASN A 16 14.34 13.97 14.55
N ASN A 17 13.36 13.31 13.93
CA ASN A 17 13.32 13.16 12.48
C ASN A 17 12.07 13.88 11.95
N LYS A 18 12.27 15.10 11.45
CA LYS A 18 11.17 15.93 10.95
C LYS A 18 10.35 15.26 9.85
N VAL A 19 11.01 14.55 8.94
CA VAL A 19 10.34 13.90 7.82
C VAL A 19 9.34 12.87 8.33
N LEU A 20 9.78 11.96 9.20
CA LEU A 20 8.92 10.90 9.73
C LEU A 20 7.89 11.44 10.71
N TYR A 21 8.26 12.42 11.52
CA TYR A 21 7.33 13.05 12.46
C TYR A 21 6.17 13.71 11.70
N ASN A 22 6.47 14.48 10.66
CA ASN A 22 5.45 15.14 9.84
C ASN A 22 4.60 14.14 9.09
N LEU A 23 5.21 13.08 8.56
CA LEU A 23 4.49 12.00 7.88
C LEU A 23 3.46 11.36 8.80
N LEU A 24 3.88 10.98 10.00
CA LEU A 24 3.00 10.34 10.98
C LEU A 24 1.89 11.29 11.44
N SER A 25 2.20 12.57 11.61
CA SER A 25 1.19 13.58 11.96
C SER A 25 0.13 13.67 10.87
N THR A 26 0.53 13.62 9.60
CA THR A 26 -0.41 13.65 8.46
C THR A 26 -1.25 12.38 8.42
N VAL A 27 -0.63 11.21 8.61
CA VAL A 27 -1.35 9.92 8.62
C VAL A 27 -2.39 9.93 9.75
N ILE A 28 -1.99 10.32 10.95
CA ILE A 28 -2.88 10.38 12.11
C ILE A 28 -4.04 11.33 11.84
N GLY A 29 -3.75 12.52 11.31
CA GLY A 29 -4.78 13.51 10.99
C GLY A 29 -5.80 13.00 10.00
N GLU A 30 -5.35 12.36 8.92
CA GLU A 30 -6.24 11.79 7.92
C GLU A 30 -7.07 10.63 8.49
N CYS A 31 -6.47 9.77 9.29
CA CYS A 31 -7.18 8.66 9.93
C CYS A 31 -8.26 9.18 10.89
N GLU A 32 -7.98 10.22 11.65
CA GLU A 32 -8.94 10.79 12.59
C GLU A 32 -10.11 11.48 11.87
N GLN A 33 -9.92 11.95 10.65
CA GLN A 33 -11.00 12.48 9.82
C GLN A 33 -11.97 11.39 9.37
N ILE A 34 -11.46 10.16 9.20
CA ILE A 34 -12.28 9.02 8.80
C ILE A 34 -13.12 8.51 9.98
N SER A 35 -12.51 8.39 11.15
CA SER A 35 -13.16 7.84 12.33
C SER A 35 -12.42 8.27 13.60
N LYS A 36 -13.14 8.33 14.73
CA LYS A 36 -12.51 8.59 16.04
C LYS A 36 -11.58 7.46 16.44
N ASP A 37 -11.89 6.24 16.01
CA ASP A 37 -11.09 5.05 16.29
C ASP A 37 -10.90 4.28 14.98
N PRO A 38 -9.97 4.72 14.13
CA PRO A 38 -9.76 4.09 12.83
C PRO A 38 -9.33 2.63 12.99
N SER A 39 -9.89 1.76 12.15
CA SER A 39 -9.47 0.36 12.11
C SER A 39 -8.10 0.25 11.47
N GLU A 40 -7.42 -0.88 11.69
CA GLU A 40 -6.15 -1.17 11.03
C GLU A 40 -6.28 -1.07 9.51
N GLU A 41 -7.37 -1.57 8.95
CA GLU A 41 -7.64 -1.51 7.52
C GLU A 41 -7.71 -0.07 7.01
N GLN A 42 -8.36 0.81 7.76
CA GLN A 42 -8.45 2.24 7.42
C GLN A 42 -7.08 2.91 7.48
N ILE A 43 -6.29 2.59 8.51
CA ILE A 43 -4.93 3.12 8.67
C ILE A 43 -4.06 2.68 7.49
N ILE A 44 -4.10 1.40 7.14
CA ILE A 44 -3.33 0.85 6.02
C ILE A 44 -3.76 1.51 4.70
N SER A 45 -5.05 1.75 4.51
CA SER A 45 -5.55 2.43 3.31
C SER A 45 -4.99 3.84 3.17
N VAL A 46 -4.91 4.59 4.26
CA VAL A 46 -4.32 5.93 4.28
C VAL A 46 -2.83 5.85 3.91
N MET A 47 -2.11 4.92 4.52
CA MET A 47 -0.68 4.73 4.24
C MET A 47 -0.42 4.32 2.78
N GLN A 48 -1.24 3.44 2.22
CA GLN A 48 -1.13 3.04 0.82
C GLN A 48 -1.34 4.21 -0.12
N LYS A 49 -2.33 5.04 0.17
CA LYS A 49 -2.61 6.25 -0.62
C LYS A 49 -1.40 7.18 -0.60
N MET A 50 -0.84 7.43 0.57
CA MET A 50 0.33 8.30 0.71
C MET A 50 1.55 7.74 -0.02
N TYR A 51 1.74 6.43 0.04
CA TYR A 51 2.83 5.77 -0.66
C TYR A 51 2.71 5.98 -2.18
N LYS A 52 1.52 5.78 -2.74
CA LYS A 52 1.26 5.98 -4.17
C LYS A 52 1.42 7.44 -4.58
N ASP A 53 0.91 8.36 -3.75
CA ASP A 53 1.03 9.79 -4.01
C ASP A 53 2.50 10.22 -4.03
N ASN A 54 3.30 9.69 -3.11
CA ASN A 54 4.74 9.96 -3.07
C ASN A 54 5.44 9.43 -4.32
N GLU A 55 5.10 8.22 -4.77
CA GLU A 55 5.66 7.67 -5.99
C GLU A 55 5.34 8.53 -7.22
N ALA A 56 4.10 8.98 -7.33
CA ALA A 56 3.67 9.83 -8.43
C ALA A 56 4.41 11.17 -8.40
N THR A 57 4.55 11.75 -7.21
CA THR A 57 5.28 13.02 -7.03
C THR A 57 6.75 12.86 -7.41
N MET A 58 7.38 11.76 -7.02
CA MET A 58 8.78 11.51 -7.35
C MET A 58 9.00 11.37 -8.86
N LYS A 59 8.05 10.75 -9.56
CA LYS A 59 8.13 10.62 -11.03
C LYS A 59 8.06 11.95 -11.75
N GLU A 60 7.26 12.88 -11.23
CA GLU A 60 7.07 14.20 -11.83
C GLU A 60 8.12 15.21 -11.36
N CYS A 61 8.86 14.90 -10.32
CA CYS A 61 9.83 15.81 -9.72
C CYS A 61 11.07 15.93 -10.60
N PRO A 62 11.54 17.17 -10.91
CA PRO A 62 12.79 17.35 -11.65
C PRO A 62 13.97 16.82 -10.86
N SER A 63 14.96 16.29 -11.55
CA SER A 63 16.20 15.77 -10.91
C SER A 63 16.94 16.85 -10.12
N SER A 64 16.67 18.12 -10.39
CA SER A 64 17.26 19.25 -9.63
C SER A 64 16.70 19.35 -8.21
N LYS A 65 15.56 18.70 -7.92
CA LYS A 65 14.94 18.72 -6.60
C LYS A 65 15.20 17.42 -5.84
N ILE A 66 16.45 17.06 -5.75
CA ILE A 66 16.91 15.82 -5.13
C ILE A 66 16.52 15.72 -3.65
N ASP A 67 16.46 16.87 -2.94
CA ASP A 67 16.08 16.90 -1.53
C ASP A 67 14.65 16.41 -1.32
N ILE A 68 13.74 16.81 -2.19
CA ILE A 68 12.34 16.37 -2.13
C ILE A 68 12.25 14.88 -2.41
N ILE A 69 12.98 14.40 -3.42
CA ILE A 69 13.02 12.98 -3.78
C ILE A 69 13.57 12.16 -2.61
N PHE A 70 14.62 12.65 -1.96
CA PHE A 70 15.20 11.99 -0.80
C PHE A 70 14.18 11.86 0.34
N ASP A 71 13.49 12.95 0.68
CA ASP A 71 12.50 12.96 1.75
C ASP A 71 11.35 12.00 1.45
N LEU A 72 10.83 12.02 0.22
CA LEU A 72 9.74 11.12 -0.18
C LEU A 72 10.19 9.66 -0.17
N THR A 73 11.44 9.40 -0.55
CA THR A 73 12.01 8.05 -0.50
C THR A 73 12.06 7.54 0.93
N GLU A 74 12.49 8.37 1.87
CA GLU A 74 12.53 8.01 3.30
C GLU A 74 11.13 7.75 3.85
N GLU A 75 10.14 8.59 3.47
CA GLU A 75 8.75 8.37 3.86
C GLU A 75 8.24 7.03 3.35
N ASN A 76 8.52 6.71 2.09
CA ASN A 76 8.06 5.46 1.50
C ASN A 76 8.73 4.23 2.11
N LYS A 77 10.00 4.32 2.47
CA LYS A 77 10.70 3.24 3.19
C LYS A 77 10.01 2.97 4.51
N PHE A 78 9.66 4.02 5.24
CA PHE A 78 8.98 3.90 6.52
C PHE A 78 7.58 3.29 6.35
N LEU A 79 6.80 3.81 5.39
CA LEU A 79 5.46 3.31 5.11
C LEU A 79 5.50 1.82 4.72
N ASN A 80 6.49 1.42 3.95
CA ASN A 80 6.62 0.04 3.48
C ASN A 80 6.81 -0.97 4.61
N ILE A 81 7.32 -0.53 5.77
CA ILE A 81 7.46 -1.41 6.95
C ILE A 81 6.09 -1.88 7.43
N TYR A 82 5.09 -1.02 7.35
CA TYR A 82 3.73 -1.30 7.86
C TYR A 82 2.75 -1.76 6.81
N LEU A 83 3.10 -1.61 5.51
CA LEU A 83 2.22 -2.03 4.44
C LEU A 83 2.35 -3.53 4.17
N PRO A 84 1.24 -4.21 3.80
CA PRO A 84 1.32 -5.60 3.37
C PRO A 84 2.24 -5.71 2.17
N LYS A 85 3.02 -6.78 2.12
CA LYS A 85 3.88 -7.03 0.97
C LYS A 85 3.04 -7.21 -0.28
N SER A 86 3.40 -6.48 -1.34
CA SER A 86 2.77 -6.66 -2.64
C SER A 86 3.19 -8.01 -3.22
N LEU A 87 2.25 -8.68 -3.89
CA LEU A 87 2.53 -9.92 -4.59
C LEU A 87 3.44 -9.63 -5.79
N THR A 88 4.46 -10.50 -5.97
CA THR A 88 5.26 -10.45 -7.19
C THR A 88 4.43 -10.97 -8.36
N ASP A 89 4.84 -10.67 -9.58
CA ASP A 89 4.16 -11.17 -10.77
C ASP A 89 4.09 -12.71 -10.76
N SER A 90 5.18 -13.35 -10.37
CA SER A 90 5.23 -14.82 -10.28
C SER A 90 4.24 -15.37 -9.26
N GLU A 91 4.15 -14.75 -8.08
CA GLU A 91 3.22 -15.16 -7.04
C GLU A 91 1.78 -14.97 -7.49
N LEU A 92 1.49 -13.84 -8.13
CA LEU A 92 0.15 -13.53 -8.64
C LEU A 92 -0.27 -14.53 -9.72
N ILE A 93 0.62 -14.81 -10.67
CA ILE A 93 0.37 -15.78 -11.74
C ILE A 93 0.09 -17.15 -11.15
N LYS A 94 0.88 -17.58 -10.16
CA LYS A 94 0.70 -18.87 -9.50
C LYS A 94 -0.68 -18.98 -8.84
N LEU A 95 -1.09 -17.94 -8.10
CA LEU A 95 -2.40 -17.93 -7.45
C LEU A 95 -3.52 -18.01 -8.48
N ILE A 96 -3.43 -17.24 -9.55
CA ILE A 96 -4.43 -17.24 -10.61
C ILE A 96 -4.50 -18.61 -11.28
N LYS A 97 -3.34 -19.20 -11.59
CA LYS A 97 -3.27 -20.49 -12.25
C LYS A 97 -3.89 -21.61 -11.38
N ASP A 98 -3.58 -21.60 -10.08
CA ASP A 98 -4.13 -22.58 -9.14
C ASP A 98 -5.67 -22.49 -9.10
N ARG A 99 -6.21 -21.26 -9.11
CA ARG A 99 -7.67 -21.06 -9.11
C ARG A 99 -8.30 -21.51 -10.41
N MET A 100 -7.65 -21.24 -11.53
CA MET A 100 -8.13 -21.69 -12.84
C MET A 100 -8.13 -23.22 -12.95
N ASP A 101 -7.12 -23.88 -12.39
CA ASP A 101 -7.02 -25.32 -12.38
C ASP A 101 -8.17 -25.95 -11.57
N GLU A 102 -8.72 -25.23 -10.61
CA GLU A 102 -9.90 -25.66 -9.84
C GLU A 102 -11.22 -25.34 -10.52
N GLY A 103 -11.17 -24.77 -11.72
CA GLY A 103 -12.36 -24.47 -12.52
C GLY A 103 -12.97 -23.10 -12.26
N GLU A 104 -12.31 -22.24 -11.51
CA GLU A 104 -12.80 -20.89 -11.24
C GLU A 104 -12.64 -19.99 -12.48
N LYS A 105 -13.59 -19.08 -12.65
CA LYS A 105 -13.60 -18.09 -13.74
C LYS A 105 -13.10 -16.75 -13.24
N MET A 106 -12.88 -15.81 -14.17
CA MET A 106 -12.36 -14.47 -13.84
C MET A 106 -13.09 -13.78 -12.68
N PRO A 107 -14.44 -13.70 -12.64
CA PRO A 107 -15.13 -13.04 -11.54
C PRO A 107 -14.82 -13.67 -10.19
N ASP A 108 -14.75 -14.99 -10.13
CA ASP A 108 -14.46 -15.74 -8.90
C ASP A 108 -13.02 -15.50 -8.44
N ILE A 109 -12.08 -15.52 -9.39
CA ILE A 109 -10.66 -15.27 -9.10
C ILE A 109 -10.45 -13.87 -8.59
N MET A 110 -11.06 -12.86 -9.23
CA MET A 110 -10.97 -11.47 -8.79
C MET A 110 -11.56 -11.28 -7.41
N LYS A 111 -12.67 -11.94 -7.12
CA LYS A 111 -13.29 -11.90 -5.79
C LYS A 111 -12.35 -12.51 -4.73
N PHE A 112 -11.72 -13.64 -5.06
CA PHE A 112 -10.75 -14.29 -4.17
C PHE A 112 -9.58 -13.34 -3.86
N LEU A 113 -9.01 -12.72 -4.90
CA LEU A 113 -7.90 -11.78 -4.72
C LEU A 113 -8.31 -10.56 -3.89
N THR A 114 -9.48 -10.00 -4.15
CA THR A 114 -9.99 -8.86 -3.41
C THR A 114 -10.23 -9.20 -1.94
N THR A 115 -10.73 -10.40 -1.65
CA THR A 115 -11.03 -10.83 -0.29
C THR A 115 -9.78 -11.14 0.52
N ASN A 116 -8.81 -11.83 -0.08
CA ASN A 116 -7.64 -12.35 0.63
C ASN A 116 -6.37 -11.50 0.46
N TYR A 117 -6.26 -10.76 -0.63
CA TYR A 117 -5.05 -10.02 -0.99
C TYR A 117 -5.32 -8.56 -1.32
N LYS A 118 -6.36 -7.97 -0.72
CA LYS A 118 -6.75 -6.58 -0.96
C LYS A 118 -5.55 -5.64 -0.77
N GLY A 119 -5.27 -4.83 -1.79
CA GLY A 119 -4.18 -3.87 -1.75
C GLY A 119 -2.79 -4.45 -1.95
N ARG A 120 -2.67 -5.76 -2.17
CA ARG A 120 -1.38 -6.44 -2.34
C ARG A 120 -1.08 -6.83 -3.78
N TYR A 121 -1.95 -6.48 -4.71
CA TYR A 121 -1.77 -6.80 -6.13
C TYR A 121 -2.27 -5.65 -7.00
N ASP A 122 -1.82 -5.66 -8.27
CA ASP A 122 -2.29 -4.70 -9.27
C ASP A 122 -3.47 -5.34 -10.01
N GLY A 123 -4.65 -4.73 -9.90
CA GLY A 123 -5.86 -5.25 -10.55
C GLY A 123 -5.75 -5.37 -12.06
N LYS A 124 -5.07 -4.43 -12.71
CA LYS A 124 -4.86 -4.47 -14.17
C LYS A 124 -3.99 -5.66 -14.57
N LYS A 125 -2.92 -5.92 -13.81
CA LYS A 125 -2.05 -7.06 -14.05
C LYS A 125 -2.80 -8.37 -13.82
N ALA A 126 -3.60 -8.44 -12.76
CA ALA A 126 -4.40 -9.63 -12.45
C ALA A 126 -5.33 -9.98 -13.61
N VAL A 127 -6.06 -8.99 -14.14
CA VAL A 127 -6.96 -9.18 -15.28
C VAL A 127 -6.17 -9.66 -16.49
N GLN A 128 -5.03 -9.04 -16.77
CA GLN A 128 -4.20 -9.39 -17.91
C GLN A 128 -3.69 -10.83 -17.80
N PHE A 129 -3.20 -11.24 -16.64
CA PHE A 129 -2.71 -12.60 -16.40
C PHE A 129 -3.83 -13.64 -16.59
N ILE A 130 -5.03 -13.33 -16.09
CA ILE A 130 -6.19 -14.23 -16.25
C ILE A 130 -6.50 -14.41 -17.75
N LYS A 131 -6.53 -13.32 -18.51
CA LYS A 131 -6.77 -13.38 -19.96
C LYS A 131 -5.68 -14.17 -20.67
N ASP A 132 -4.42 -13.95 -20.34
CA ASP A 132 -3.29 -14.64 -20.95
C ASP A 132 -3.32 -16.13 -20.67
N LEU A 133 -3.65 -16.53 -19.44
CA LEU A 133 -3.72 -17.93 -19.03
C LEU A 133 -4.97 -18.63 -19.58
N SER A 134 -6.00 -17.89 -19.95
CA SER A 134 -7.25 -18.43 -20.50
C SER A 134 -7.20 -18.74 -21.99
N LYS A 135 -6.15 -18.32 -22.67
CA LYS A 135 -5.98 -18.55 -24.10
C LYS A 135 -5.57 -19.98 -24.41
#